data_9241f0638a353c4f263f8c16532aa769
#
_entry.id   9241f0638a353c4f263f8c16532aa769
#
_cell.length_a   1.000
_cell.length_b   1.000
_cell.length_c   1.000
_cell.angle_alpha   90.00
_cell.angle_beta   90.00
_cell.angle_gamma   90.00
#
_symmetry.space_group_name_H-M   'P 1'
#
loop_
_entity.id
_entity.type
_entity.pdbx_description
1 polymer ?
#
loop_
_entity_poly.entity_id
_entity_poly.type
_entity_poly.pdbx_seq_one_letter_code
_entity_poly.pdbx_strand_id
1 'polypeptide(L)'
;MSKKYLYYFSEGNEAFGGDKVTMKNTLGGKGAGLAEMTAAGMPVPQGFTITTDACTQYYADGRQINDEITADIFEHLKGLEKITGKKFGDNQNPLLVSVRSGARQSMPGMMDTILNLGLNDEAVEGLAKKTGNTRFAYDCYRRFVQMFADVVMMVPKSLFEVEIDKMKEAKGVKNDVDLTADDLKELVGTFKKIYEENEGRPFPQDPRDQLIEAVKAVFRSWDNPRANVYRKMNEIPYEWGTAVNVQQMAFGNSGDRSGTGVAFTRDPATGAKKLMGEYLINAQGEDVVAGVRTPSPISHLKDQMPEVYDQFVEIATRLENYFRDMQDMEFTIEDGHLYMLQTRNGKRTAQAALQIACDLVDEGMITEQEAVLRVEPKQLDTLLHPQFDAAALKAAEVVGKGLAASPGSACGQIVFTAEEAEEMVKSGKMKKVVLVRLETSPEDIVGMQVSQGILTVRGGMTSHAAVVARGMGTCCVSGCGNDNEVKIDEEAKTFEINGHKFAEGDW
;
A
#
# COMPACT_ATOMS: atom_id res chain seq x y z
N MET A 1 13.94 -23.99 -25.39
CA MET A 1 12.73 -24.00 -24.54
C MET A 1 12.10 -22.64 -24.63
N SER A 2 10.77 -22.55 -24.86
CA SER A 2 10.05 -21.28 -24.79
C SER A 2 10.21 -20.68 -23.39
N LYS A 3 10.35 -19.38 -23.29
CA LYS A 3 10.49 -18.67 -22.02
C LYS A 3 9.15 -18.77 -21.26
N LYS A 4 9.17 -19.17 -19.99
CA LYS A 4 7.94 -19.22 -19.17
C LYS A 4 7.71 -17.85 -18.56
N TYR A 5 6.57 -17.22 -18.88
CA TYR A 5 6.22 -15.86 -18.44
C TYR A 5 5.30 -15.83 -17.23
N LEU A 6 4.62 -16.95 -16.89
CA LEU A 6 3.64 -16.98 -15.80
C LEU A 6 3.87 -18.17 -14.86
N TYR A 7 3.57 -17.95 -13.57
CA TYR A 7 3.66 -18.96 -12.51
C TYR A 7 2.51 -18.81 -11.53
N TYR A 8 1.81 -19.92 -11.19
CA TYR A 8 0.93 -19.92 -10.03
C TYR A 8 1.72 -19.72 -8.73
N PHE A 9 1.08 -19.15 -7.70
CA PHE A 9 1.74 -19.03 -6.39
C PHE A 9 2.14 -20.38 -5.82
N SER A 10 1.33 -21.43 -6.07
CA SER A 10 1.58 -22.79 -5.60
C SER A 10 2.79 -23.46 -6.24
N GLU A 11 3.21 -23.04 -7.44
CA GLU A 11 4.34 -23.67 -8.15
C GLU A 11 5.66 -22.87 -8.06
N GLY A 12 5.57 -21.58 -7.68
CA GLY A 12 6.71 -20.68 -7.78
C GLY A 12 7.92 -21.15 -6.99
N ASN A 13 7.72 -21.63 -5.76
CA ASN A 13 8.85 -22.09 -4.94
C ASN A 13 9.56 -23.32 -5.50
N GLU A 14 8.79 -24.30 -6.00
CA GLU A 14 9.32 -25.53 -6.61
C GLU A 14 10.00 -25.25 -7.96
N ALA A 15 9.40 -24.38 -8.78
CA ALA A 15 9.90 -24.04 -10.12
C ALA A 15 11.33 -23.45 -10.11
N PHE A 16 11.73 -22.81 -9.01
CA PHE A 16 13.08 -22.25 -8.85
C PHE A 16 14.00 -23.12 -7.98
N GLY A 17 13.57 -24.31 -7.58
CA GLY A 17 14.40 -25.24 -6.80
C GLY A 17 14.95 -24.68 -5.48
N GLY A 18 14.24 -23.71 -4.88
CA GLY A 18 14.66 -23.04 -3.65
C GLY A 18 15.65 -21.88 -3.86
N ASP A 19 16.03 -21.55 -5.11
CA ASP A 19 16.83 -20.35 -5.40
C ASP A 19 15.97 -19.08 -5.23
N LYS A 20 16.03 -18.53 -4.01
CA LYS A 20 15.27 -17.32 -3.63
C LYS A 20 15.66 -16.09 -4.45
N VAL A 21 16.91 -15.99 -4.88
CA VAL A 21 17.41 -14.85 -5.67
C VAL A 21 16.80 -14.87 -7.07
N THR A 22 16.90 -15.98 -7.77
CA THR A 22 16.30 -16.15 -9.10
C THR A 22 14.77 -16.02 -9.05
N MET A 23 14.14 -16.63 -8.05
CA MET A 23 12.68 -16.51 -7.85
C MET A 23 12.27 -15.04 -7.66
N LYS A 24 12.95 -14.30 -6.78
CA LYS A 24 12.68 -12.88 -6.55
C LYS A 24 12.95 -12.02 -7.79
N ASN A 25 14.00 -12.34 -8.55
CA ASN A 25 14.31 -11.63 -9.78
C ASN A 25 13.25 -11.83 -10.86
N THR A 26 12.63 -13.00 -10.91
CA THR A 26 11.63 -13.37 -11.92
C THR A 26 10.20 -12.99 -11.49
N LEU A 27 9.81 -13.34 -10.27
CA LEU A 27 8.45 -13.11 -9.76
C LEU A 27 8.27 -11.73 -9.09
N GLY A 28 9.37 -10.98 -8.92
CA GLY A 28 9.39 -9.79 -8.08
C GLY A 28 9.30 -10.12 -6.59
N GLY A 29 9.48 -9.13 -5.74
CA GLY A 29 9.46 -9.34 -4.28
C GLY A 29 8.09 -9.80 -3.77
N LYS A 30 7.00 -9.25 -4.30
CA LYS A 30 5.64 -9.62 -3.90
C LYS A 30 5.27 -11.02 -4.38
N GLY A 31 5.52 -11.35 -5.65
CA GLY A 31 5.25 -12.68 -6.20
C GLY A 31 6.05 -13.78 -5.52
N ALA A 32 7.33 -13.53 -5.23
CA ALA A 32 8.17 -14.45 -4.48
C ALA A 32 7.64 -14.67 -3.05
N GLY A 33 7.26 -13.59 -2.34
CA GLY A 33 6.66 -13.70 -1.00
C GLY A 33 5.34 -14.48 -0.99
N LEU A 34 4.48 -14.27 -1.99
CA LEU A 34 3.23 -15.04 -2.16
C LEU A 34 3.51 -16.53 -2.43
N ALA A 35 4.50 -16.85 -3.25
CA ALA A 35 4.90 -18.22 -3.52
C ALA A 35 5.48 -18.91 -2.26
N GLU A 36 6.35 -18.22 -1.51
CA GLU A 36 6.92 -18.73 -0.26
C GLU A 36 5.85 -18.95 0.82
N MET A 37 4.95 -17.97 1.01
CA MET A 37 3.84 -18.12 1.96
C MET A 37 2.91 -19.27 1.59
N THR A 38 2.60 -19.45 0.30
CA THR A 38 1.77 -20.55 -0.18
C THR A 38 2.45 -21.89 0.06
N ALA A 39 3.73 -22.02 -0.26
CA ALA A 39 4.53 -23.24 0.00
C ALA A 39 4.64 -23.54 1.51
N ALA A 40 4.69 -22.52 2.36
CA ALA A 40 4.68 -22.65 3.82
C ALA A 40 3.29 -22.96 4.42
N GLY A 41 2.25 -23.13 3.59
CA GLY A 41 0.89 -23.44 4.03
C GLY A 41 0.16 -22.30 4.74
N MET A 42 0.54 -21.04 4.43
CA MET A 42 -0.19 -19.88 4.93
C MET A 42 -1.51 -19.67 4.15
N PRO A 43 -2.52 -19.06 4.76
CA PRO A 43 -3.80 -18.79 4.09
C PRO A 43 -3.66 -17.62 3.09
N VAL A 44 -3.12 -17.93 1.92
CA VAL A 44 -2.93 -16.97 0.82
C VAL A 44 -4.06 -17.13 -0.19
N PRO A 45 -4.78 -16.05 -0.58
CA PRO A 45 -5.71 -16.13 -1.69
C PRO A 45 -4.99 -16.57 -2.96
N GLN A 46 -5.60 -17.48 -3.71
CA GLN A 46 -4.98 -18.08 -4.89
C GLN A 46 -4.71 -17.06 -6.00
N GLY A 47 -3.72 -17.33 -6.83
CA GLY A 47 -3.36 -16.44 -7.92
C GLY A 47 -2.14 -16.89 -8.70
N PHE A 48 -1.70 -16.04 -9.61
CA PHE A 48 -0.50 -16.24 -10.41
C PHE A 48 0.28 -14.95 -10.62
N THR A 49 1.55 -15.09 -10.91
CA THR A 49 2.47 -13.97 -11.18
C THR A 49 2.84 -13.96 -12.67
N ILE A 50 2.67 -12.82 -13.32
CA ILE A 50 3.23 -12.47 -14.62
C ILE A 50 4.62 -11.89 -14.36
N THR A 51 5.67 -12.48 -14.93
CA THR A 51 7.05 -12.25 -14.55
C THR A 51 7.59 -10.87 -14.95
N THR A 52 8.72 -10.48 -14.34
CA THR A 52 9.48 -9.28 -14.76
C THR A 52 9.92 -9.36 -16.21
N ASP A 53 10.17 -10.56 -16.73
CA ASP A 53 10.52 -10.79 -18.13
C ASP A 53 9.36 -10.46 -19.09
N ALA A 54 8.11 -10.69 -18.68
CA ALA A 54 6.96 -10.25 -19.46
C ALA A 54 6.87 -8.71 -19.53
N CYS A 55 7.25 -8.01 -18.46
CA CYS A 55 7.35 -6.55 -18.48
C CYS A 55 8.42 -6.06 -19.44
N THR A 56 9.62 -6.64 -19.42
CA THR A 56 10.68 -6.24 -20.36
C THR A 56 10.30 -6.56 -21.80
N GLN A 57 9.59 -7.67 -22.04
CA GLN A 57 9.06 -8.01 -23.36
C GLN A 57 8.00 -6.99 -23.80
N TYR A 58 7.08 -6.59 -22.91
CA TYR A 58 6.08 -5.54 -23.18
C TYR A 58 6.72 -4.24 -23.67
N TYR A 59 7.81 -3.80 -23.04
CA TYR A 59 8.54 -2.60 -23.51
C TYR A 59 9.26 -2.84 -24.83
N ALA A 60 9.85 -4.02 -25.05
CA ALA A 60 10.50 -4.39 -26.31
C ALA A 60 9.51 -4.45 -27.48
N ASP A 61 8.29 -4.89 -27.24
CA ASP A 61 7.18 -4.98 -28.21
C ASP A 61 6.43 -3.63 -28.37
N GLY A 62 7.06 -2.51 -28.01
CA GLY A 62 6.47 -1.18 -28.17
C GLY A 62 5.28 -0.89 -27.26
N ARG A 63 5.34 -1.35 -26.01
CA ARG A 63 4.28 -1.26 -24.99
C ARG A 63 3.01 -2.01 -25.38
N GLN A 64 3.20 -3.21 -25.92
CA GLN A 64 2.12 -4.15 -26.24
C GLN A 64 2.39 -5.50 -25.58
N ILE A 65 1.32 -6.13 -25.05
CA ILE A 65 1.38 -7.51 -24.61
C ILE A 65 1.15 -8.37 -25.85
N ASN A 66 2.11 -9.22 -26.20
CA ASN A 66 2.02 -10.06 -27.38
C ASN A 66 1.00 -11.22 -27.19
N ASP A 67 0.67 -11.89 -28.29
CA ASP A 67 -0.36 -12.95 -28.30
C ASP A 67 0.01 -14.15 -27.43
N GLU A 68 1.31 -14.50 -27.32
CA GLU A 68 1.79 -15.62 -26.47
C GLU A 68 1.50 -15.32 -25.00
N ILE A 69 1.92 -14.15 -24.50
CA ILE A 69 1.69 -13.74 -23.10
C ILE A 69 0.19 -13.57 -22.84
N THR A 70 -0.57 -13.02 -23.79
CA THR A 70 -2.02 -12.84 -23.67
C THR A 70 -2.73 -14.20 -23.55
N ALA A 71 -2.38 -15.18 -24.38
CA ALA A 71 -2.94 -16.53 -24.33
C ALA A 71 -2.59 -17.22 -22.98
N ASP A 72 -1.38 -17.04 -22.51
CA ASP A 72 -0.89 -17.62 -21.25
C ASP A 72 -1.62 -17.00 -20.03
N ILE A 73 -1.91 -15.70 -20.06
CA ILE A 73 -2.72 -15.03 -19.03
C ILE A 73 -4.12 -15.66 -18.93
N PHE A 74 -4.79 -15.89 -20.07
CA PHE A 74 -6.12 -16.48 -20.05
C PHE A 74 -6.12 -17.96 -19.69
N GLU A 75 -5.07 -18.71 -20.02
CA GLU A 75 -4.94 -20.10 -19.58
C GLU A 75 -4.73 -20.18 -18.04
N HIS A 76 -3.89 -19.31 -17.47
CA HIS A 76 -3.71 -19.24 -16.02
C HIS A 76 -4.99 -18.76 -15.31
N LEU A 77 -5.74 -17.84 -15.92
CA LEU A 77 -7.04 -17.41 -15.39
C LEU A 77 -8.03 -18.59 -15.33
N LYS A 78 -8.12 -19.43 -16.38
CA LYS A 78 -8.96 -20.65 -16.36
C LYS A 78 -8.52 -21.64 -15.27
N GLY A 79 -7.21 -21.76 -15.03
CA GLY A 79 -6.70 -22.55 -13.93
C GLY A 79 -7.11 -21.99 -12.57
N LEU A 80 -7.05 -20.66 -12.40
CA LEU A 80 -7.50 -19.98 -11.19
C LEU A 80 -9.00 -20.17 -10.95
N GLU A 81 -9.83 -20.11 -12.00
CA GLU A 81 -11.26 -20.43 -11.93
C GLU A 81 -11.50 -21.84 -11.39
N LYS A 82 -10.73 -22.84 -11.87
CA LYS A 82 -10.83 -24.24 -11.40
C LYS A 82 -10.43 -24.38 -9.93
N ILE A 83 -9.33 -23.71 -9.53
CA ILE A 83 -8.83 -23.77 -8.15
C ILE A 83 -9.82 -23.14 -7.17
N THR A 84 -10.43 -22.02 -7.56
CA THR A 84 -11.33 -21.24 -6.68
C THR A 84 -12.79 -21.70 -6.74
N GLY A 85 -13.18 -22.45 -7.77
CA GLY A 85 -14.57 -22.81 -8.05
C GLY A 85 -15.45 -21.60 -8.39
N LYS A 86 -14.84 -20.46 -8.74
CA LYS A 86 -15.50 -19.22 -9.17
C LYS A 86 -15.21 -18.97 -10.63
N LYS A 87 -16.00 -18.15 -11.30
CA LYS A 87 -15.83 -17.85 -12.71
C LYS A 87 -15.69 -16.35 -12.95
N PHE A 88 -14.71 -15.97 -13.76
CA PHE A 88 -14.43 -14.58 -14.07
C PHE A 88 -15.54 -13.98 -14.95
N GLY A 89 -16.15 -12.86 -14.48
CA GLY A 89 -17.29 -12.23 -15.15
C GLY A 89 -18.63 -12.97 -15.03
N ASP A 90 -18.71 -13.97 -14.15
CA ASP A 90 -19.97 -14.72 -13.95
C ASP A 90 -21.00 -13.91 -13.16
N ASN A 91 -22.27 -14.13 -13.50
CA ASN A 91 -23.40 -13.44 -12.86
C ASN A 91 -24.02 -14.23 -11.69
N GLN A 92 -23.42 -15.34 -11.26
CA GLN A 92 -23.86 -16.13 -10.11
C GLN A 92 -22.79 -16.31 -9.05
N ASN A 93 -21.56 -16.61 -9.47
CA ASN A 93 -20.41 -16.85 -8.59
C ASN A 93 -19.16 -16.18 -9.14
N PRO A 94 -19.13 -14.85 -9.21
CA PRO A 94 -18.04 -14.12 -9.85
C PRO A 94 -16.71 -14.32 -9.14
N LEU A 95 -15.66 -14.62 -9.91
CA LEU A 95 -14.28 -14.49 -9.50
C LEU A 95 -13.90 -13.01 -9.66
N LEU A 96 -13.50 -12.37 -8.57
CA LEU A 96 -12.88 -11.06 -8.63
C LEU A 96 -11.40 -11.17 -8.29
N VAL A 97 -10.58 -10.38 -8.95
CA VAL A 97 -9.14 -10.40 -8.74
C VAL A 97 -8.59 -9.00 -8.47
N SER A 98 -7.47 -8.96 -7.77
CA SER A 98 -6.59 -7.80 -7.72
C SER A 98 -5.49 -7.96 -8.75
N VAL A 99 -5.06 -6.86 -9.37
CA VAL A 99 -3.90 -6.79 -10.26
C VAL A 99 -2.90 -5.85 -9.61
N ARG A 100 -1.80 -6.40 -9.12
CA ARG A 100 -0.86 -5.70 -8.23
C ARG A 100 0.55 -5.76 -8.80
N SER A 101 1.26 -4.63 -8.78
CA SER A 101 2.69 -4.59 -9.13
C SER A 101 3.56 -5.37 -8.15
N GLY A 102 4.68 -5.90 -8.63
CA GLY A 102 5.64 -6.66 -7.83
C GLY A 102 7.07 -6.47 -8.33
N ALA A 103 7.70 -5.32 -8.08
CA ALA A 103 9.11 -5.12 -8.43
C ALA A 103 10.04 -6.00 -7.59
N ARG A 104 11.26 -6.26 -8.10
CA ARG A 104 12.29 -7.04 -7.38
C ARG A 104 12.65 -6.40 -6.03
N GLN A 105 12.72 -5.08 -5.99
CA GLN A 105 12.88 -4.29 -4.77
C GLN A 105 11.58 -3.56 -4.45
N SER A 106 11.21 -3.53 -3.17
CA SER A 106 9.98 -2.87 -2.72
C SER A 106 10.03 -1.37 -3.03
N MET A 107 8.97 -0.88 -3.67
CA MET A 107 8.78 0.53 -4.05
C MET A 107 7.39 0.98 -3.54
N PRO A 108 7.25 1.25 -2.23
CA PRO A 108 5.95 1.53 -1.61
C PRO A 108 5.26 2.75 -2.24
N GLY A 109 4.02 2.59 -2.69
CA GLY A 109 3.22 3.66 -3.28
C GLY A 109 3.64 4.14 -4.67
N MET A 110 4.77 3.62 -5.22
CA MET A 110 5.30 4.12 -6.50
C MET A 110 4.63 3.52 -7.73
N MET A 111 3.97 2.39 -7.60
CA MET A 111 3.35 1.68 -8.70
C MET A 111 1.89 1.31 -8.39
N ASP A 112 1.15 1.07 -9.44
CA ASP A 112 -0.30 0.99 -9.39
C ASP A 112 -0.82 -0.39 -8.95
N THR A 113 -2.05 -0.39 -8.43
CA THR A 113 -2.83 -1.56 -8.02
C THR A 113 -4.26 -1.36 -8.48
N ILE A 114 -4.90 -2.40 -8.99
CA ILE A 114 -6.33 -2.42 -9.33
C ILE A 114 -6.99 -3.52 -8.53
N LEU A 115 -8.06 -3.17 -7.80
CA LEU A 115 -8.86 -4.08 -6.98
C LEU A 115 -10.22 -4.33 -7.61
N ASN A 116 -10.90 -5.41 -7.18
CA ASN A 116 -12.26 -5.77 -7.59
C ASN A 116 -12.44 -5.97 -9.10
N LEU A 117 -11.36 -6.27 -9.81
CA LEU A 117 -11.39 -6.45 -11.25
C LEU A 117 -12.19 -7.72 -11.63
N GLY A 118 -13.01 -7.62 -12.66
CA GLY A 118 -13.96 -8.64 -13.08
C GLY A 118 -15.41 -8.24 -12.85
N LEU A 119 -15.67 -7.12 -12.17
CA LEU A 119 -17.02 -6.58 -12.03
C LEU A 119 -17.49 -5.89 -13.31
N ASN A 120 -18.73 -6.12 -13.63
CA ASN A 120 -19.54 -5.43 -14.64
C ASN A 120 -20.99 -5.35 -14.15
N ASP A 121 -21.90 -4.87 -14.98
CA ASP A 121 -23.30 -4.68 -14.60
C ASP A 121 -24.04 -5.99 -14.26
N GLU A 122 -23.59 -7.12 -14.78
CA GLU A 122 -24.18 -8.44 -14.48
C GLU A 122 -23.50 -9.09 -13.25
N ALA A 123 -22.18 -9.04 -13.19
CA ALA A 123 -21.41 -9.68 -12.12
C ALA A 123 -21.67 -9.03 -10.74
N VAL A 124 -21.95 -7.71 -10.68
CA VAL A 124 -22.31 -7.04 -9.43
C VAL A 124 -23.61 -7.55 -8.86
N GLU A 125 -24.62 -7.83 -9.69
CA GLU A 125 -25.90 -8.41 -9.25
C GLU A 125 -25.69 -9.86 -8.76
N GLY A 126 -24.80 -10.63 -9.42
CA GLY A 126 -24.41 -11.96 -8.98
C GLY A 126 -23.74 -11.94 -7.61
N LEU A 127 -22.83 -11.00 -7.40
CA LEU A 127 -22.14 -10.81 -6.13
C LEU A 127 -23.12 -10.42 -5.02
N ALA A 128 -24.06 -9.49 -5.31
CA ALA A 128 -25.09 -9.06 -4.37
C ALA A 128 -26.01 -10.22 -3.93
N LYS A 129 -26.46 -11.04 -4.87
CA LYS A 129 -27.29 -12.21 -4.59
C LYS A 129 -26.53 -13.26 -3.76
N LYS A 130 -25.30 -13.56 -4.13
CA LYS A 130 -24.47 -14.59 -3.47
C LYS A 130 -24.15 -14.22 -2.03
N THR A 131 -23.84 -12.97 -1.78
CA THR A 131 -23.45 -12.48 -0.43
C THR A 131 -24.65 -12.06 0.42
N GLY A 132 -25.82 -11.85 -0.20
CA GLY A 132 -26.97 -11.24 0.47
C GLY A 132 -26.73 -9.79 0.88
N ASN A 133 -25.65 -9.16 0.37
CA ASN A 133 -25.22 -7.81 0.75
C ASN A 133 -25.05 -6.93 -0.50
N THR A 134 -26.16 -6.30 -0.92
CA THR A 134 -26.18 -5.41 -2.08
C THR A 134 -25.27 -4.19 -1.89
N ARG A 135 -25.21 -3.65 -0.67
CA ARG A 135 -24.34 -2.52 -0.37
C ARG A 135 -22.87 -2.85 -0.63
N PHE A 136 -22.42 -3.98 -0.11
CA PHE A 136 -21.05 -4.48 -0.33
C PHE A 136 -20.73 -4.64 -1.82
N ALA A 137 -21.62 -5.27 -2.58
CA ALA A 137 -21.41 -5.49 -4.01
C ALA A 137 -21.24 -4.18 -4.78
N TYR A 138 -22.10 -3.19 -4.49
CA TYR A 138 -22.02 -1.89 -5.16
C TYR A 138 -20.87 -1.01 -4.63
N ASP A 139 -20.42 -1.16 -3.37
CA ASP A 139 -19.21 -0.53 -2.90
C ASP A 139 -17.95 -1.07 -3.66
N CYS A 140 -17.88 -2.38 -3.86
CA CYS A 140 -16.82 -2.99 -4.68
C CYS A 140 -16.87 -2.48 -6.13
N TYR A 141 -18.05 -2.34 -6.71
CA TYR A 141 -18.19 -1.88 -8.09
C TYR A 141 -17.85 -0.39 -8.23
N ARG A 142 -18.33 0.46 -7.32
CA ARG A 142 -17.96 1.88 -7.27
C ARG A 142 -16.44 2.06 -7.19
N ARG A 143 -15.78 1.35 -6.25
CA ARG A 143 -14.32 1.37 -6.10
C ARG A 143 -13.61 0.90 -7.37
N PHE A 144 -14.10 -0.16 -7.99
CA PHE A 144 -13.50 -0.68 -9.21
C PHE A 144 -13.60 0.31 -10.37
N VAL A 145 -14.77 0.92 -10.62
CA VAL A 145 -14.94 1.90 -11.70
C VAL A 145 -14.02 3.10 -11.49
N GLN A 146 -13.96 3.64 -10.27
CA GLN A 146 -13.06 4.74 -9.92
C GLN A 146 -11.60 4.36 -10.14
N MET A 147 -11.15 3.24 -9.58
CA MET A 147 -9.76 2.81 -9.65
C MET A 147 -9.35 2.45 -11.08
N PHE A 148 -10.23 1.83 -11.86
CA PHE A 148 -9.96 1.53 -13.26
C PHE A 148 -9.86 2.82 -14.10
N ALA A 149 -10.73 3.78 -13.88
CA ALA A 149 -10.69 5.07 -14.55
C ALA A 149 -9.41 5.85 -14.22
N ASP A 150 -9.05 5.96 -12.95
CA ASP A 150 -7.87 6.68 -12.48
C ASP A 150 -6.57 5.99 -12.90
N VAL A 151 -6.40 4.72 -12.55
CA VAL A 151 -5.14 3.98 -12.73
C VAL A 151 -4.93 3.53 -14.17
N VAL A 152 -5.97 3.01 -14.82
CA VAL A 152 -5.82 2.42 -16.17
C VAL A 152 -5.95 3.48 -17.25
N MET A 153 -6.88 4.42 -17.09
CA MET A 153 -7.20 5.43 -18.10
C MET A 153 -6.66 6.82 -17.77
N MET A 154 -6.06 7.01 -16.59
CA MET A 154 -5.48 8.30 -16.17
C MET A 154 -6.52 9.43 -16.03
N VAL A 155 -7.79 9.09 -15.76
CA VAL A 155 -8.84 10.06 -15.47
C VAL A 155 -8.62 10.61 -14.06
N PRO A 156 -8.59 11.94 -13.84
CA PRO A 156 -8.27 12.50 -12.53
C PRO A 156 -9.20 11.99 -11.41
N LYS A 157 -8.61 11.41 -10.36
CA LYS A 157 -9.32 10.84 -9.20
C LYS A 157 -10.25 11.84 -8.53
N SER A 158 -9.85 13.12 -8.49
CA SER A 158 -10.63 14.22 -7.91
C SER A 158 -12.04 14.37 -8.50
N LEU A 159 -12.24 14.02 -9.78
CA LEU A 159 -13.58 14.07 -10.40
C LEU A 159 -14.57 13.11 -9.71
N PHE A 160 -14.08 11.97 -9.25
CA PHE A 160 -14.89 10.96 -8.56
C PHE A 160 -15.08 11.32 -7.08
N GLU A 161 -14.04 11.82 -6.44
CA GLU A 161 -14.07 12.20 -5.01
C GLU A 161 -15.07 13.32 -4.75
N VAL A 162 -15.15 14.32 -5.63
CA VAL A 162 -16.16 15.39 -5.56
C VAL A 162 -17.58 14.84 -5.58
N GLU A 163 -17.87 13.81 -6.37
CA GLU A 163 -19.22 13.23 -6.43
C GLU A 163 -19.53 12.39 -5.16
N ILE A 164 -18.53 11.71 -4.59
CA ILE A 164 -18.68 11.03 -3.30
C ILE A 164 -19.01 12.05 -2.20
N ASP A 165 -18.28 13.16 -2.15
CA ASP A 165 -18.47 14.19 -1.13
C ASP A 165 -19.82 14.89 -1.27
N LYS A 166 -20.25 15.20 -2.47
CA LYS A 166 -21.62 15.71 -2.74
C LYS A 166 -22.70 14.73 -2.25
N MET A 167 -22.51 13.43 -2.50
CA MET A 167 -23.46 12.41 -2.05
C MET A 167 -23.49 12.34 -0.52
N LYS A 168 -22.34 12.34 0.14
CA LYS A 168 -22.24 12.34 1.62
C LYS A 168 -22.93 13.58 2.21
N GLU A 169 -22.69 14.74 1.65
CA GLU A 169 -23.31 16.00 2.09
C GLU A 169 -24.82 15.95 1.93
N ALA A 170 -25.32 15.51 0.75
CA ALA A 170 -26.76 15.38 0.48
C ALA A 170 -27.46 14.40 1.42
N LYS A 171 -26.77 13.36 1.88
CA LYS A 171 -27.28 12.35 2.82
C LYS A 171 -27.02 12.65 4.28
N GLY A 172 -26.22 13.67 4.60
CA GLY A 172 -25.86 14.06 5.96
C GLY A 172 -24.97 13.03 6.68
N VAL A 173 -24.16 12.26 5.91
CA VAL A 173 -23.23 11.26 6.44
C VAL A 173 -21.78 11.71 6.30
N LYS A 174 -20.90 11.14 7.11
CA LYS A 174 -19.47 11.53 7.10
C LYS A 174 -18.57 10.54 6.37
N ASN A 175 -18.86 9.26 6.46
CA ASN A 175 -18.01 8.21 5.93
C ASN A 175 -18.68 7.47 4.77
N ASP A 176 -17.89 6.95 3.84
CA ASP A 176 -18.37 6.13 2.71
C ASP A 176 -19.16 4.90 3.17
N VAL A 177 -18.78 4.34 4.34
CA VAL A 177 -19.45 3.17 4.93
C VAL A 177 -20.90 3.44 5.33
N ASP A 178 -21.28 4.71 5.52
CA ASP A 178 -22.63 5.12 5.90
C ASP A 178 -23.56 5.29 4.69
N LEU A 179 -23.02 5.26 3.45
CA LEU A 179 -23.81 5.31 2.22
C LEU A 179 -24.60 4.01 2.01
N THR A 180 -25.84 4.13 1.57
CA THR A 180 -26.72 2.99 1.29
C THR A 180 -26.37 2.29 -0.04
N ALA A 181 -26.97 1.12 -0.27
CA ALA A 181 -26.81 0.40 -1.53
C ALA A 181 -27.31 1.23 -2.74
N ASP A 182 -28.42 1.97 -2.58
CA ASP A 182 -28.99 2.80 -3.64
C ASP A 182 -28.08 4.02 -3.93
N ASP A 183 -27.49 4.62 -2.90
CA ASP A 183 -26.54 5.72 -3.06
C ASP A 183 -25.29 5.26 -3.85
N LEU A 184 -24.76 4.09 -3.51
CA LEU A 184 -23.61 3.50 -4.19
C LEU A 184 -23.93 3.11 -5.65
N LYS A 185 -25.15 2.64 -5.91
CA LYS A 185 -25.63 2.35 -7.26
C LYS A 185 -25.73 3.62 -8.10
N GLU A 186 -26.22 4.71 -7.53
CA GLU A 186 -26.26 6.03 -8.17
C GLU A 186 -24.84 6.53 -8.48
N LEU A 187 -23.91 6.43 -7.51
CA LEU A 187 -22.49 6.77 -7.72
C LEU A 187 -21.85 5.96 -8.85
N VAL A 188 -22.10 4.66 -8.95
CA VAL A 188 -21.61 3.83 -10.07
C VAL A 188 -22.10 4.39 -11.41
N GLY A 189 -23.36 4.78 -11.51
CA GLY A 189 -23.92 5.41 -12.71
C GLY A 189 -23.22 6.72 -13.05
N THR A 190 -22.98 7.57 -12.05
CA THR A 190 -22.27 8.85 -12.20
C THR A 190 -20.82 8.62 -12.61
N PHE A 191 -20.12 7.68 -12.00
CA PHE A 191 -18.73 7.36 -12.32
C PHE A 191 -18.56 6.83 -13.74
N LYS A 192 -19.48 6.01 -14.22
CA LYS A 192 -19.47 5.53 -15.61
C LYS A 192 -19.69 6.66 -16.61
N LYS A 193 -20.48 7.68 -16.27
CA LYS A 193 -20.62 8.89 -17.09
C LYS A 193 -19.32 9.72 -17.12
N ILE A 194 -18.70 9.93 -15.95
CA ILE A 194 -17.40 10.61 -15.88
C ILE A 194 -16.37 9.87 -16.74
N TYR A 195 -16.34 8.54 -16.64
CA TYR A 195 -15.48 7.71 -17.49
C TYR A 195 -15.74 7.95 -18.97
N GLU A 196 -17.00 7.85 -19.40
CA GLU A 196 -17.41 8.02 -20.81
C GLU A 196 -17.11 9.42 -21.35
N GLU A 197 -17.33 10.46 -20.55
CA GLU A 197 -17.02 11.85 -20.92
C GLU A 197 -15.52 12.09 -21.12
N ASN A 198 -14.65 11.42 -20.37
CA ASN A 198 -13.20 11.56 -20.48
C ASN A 198 -12.58 10.65 -21.54
N GLU A 199 -13.09 9.42 -21.70
CA GLU A 199 -12.54 8.41 -22.61
C GLU A 199 -13.23 8.36 -23.98
N GLY A 200 -14.40 9.00 -24.13
CA GLY A 200 -15.18 8.98 -25.37
C GLY A 200 -15.81 7.61 -25.69
N ARG A 201 -15.84 6.70 -24.73
CA ARG A 201 -16.40 5.34 -24.84
C ARG A 201 -16.97 4.88 -23.49
N PRO A 202 -17.97 3.98 -23.50
CA PRO A 202 -18.54 3.47 -22.25
C PRO A 202 -17.52 2.63 -21.45
N PHE A 203 -17.76 2.54 -20.14
CA PHE A 203 -16.94 1.69 -19.25
C PHE A 203 -16.96 0.23 -19.73
N PRO A 204 -15.78 -0.43 -19.86
CA PRO A 204 -15.66 -1.77 -20.42
C PRO A 204 -16.40 -2.81 -19.59
N GLN A 205 -17.28 -3.58 -20.23
CA GLN A 205 -18.09 -4.62 -19.60
C GLN A 205 -17.49 -6.03 -19.78
N ASP A 206 -16.53 -6.23 -20.70
CA ASP A 206 -15.83 -7.50 -20.83
C ASP A 206 -14.70 -7.58 -19.79
N PRO A 207 -14.75 -8.52 -18.83
CA PRO A 207 -13.73 -8.67 -17.81
C PRO A 207 -12.35 -9.04 -18.37
N ARG A 208 -12.29 -9.69 -19.54
CA ARG A 208 -11.02 -10.04 -20.19
C ARG A 208 -10.29 -8.79 -20.69
N ASP A 209 -11.03 -7.88 -21.31
CA ASP A 209 -10.48 -6.60 -21.75
C ASP A 209 -10.01 -5.79 -20.54
N GLN A 210 -10.82 -5.77 -19.46
CA GLN A 210 -10.44 -5.13 -18.20
C GLN A 210 -9.10 -5.69 -17.66
N LEU A 211 -8.92 -7.01 -17.68
CA LEU A 211 -7.70 -7.66 -17.18
C LEU A 211 -6.47 -7.27 -18.00
N ILE A 212 -6.54 -7.33 -19.31
CA ILE A 212 -5.41 -6.99 -20.18
C ILE A 212 -5.03 -5.51 -20.02
N GLU A 213 -6.01 -4.60 -19.98
CA GLU A 213 -5.74 -3.17 -19.78
C GLU A 213 -5.15 -2.90 -18.39
N ALA A 214 -5.61 -3.60 -17.35
CA ALA A 214 -5.04 -3.49 -16.00
C ALA A 214 -3.58 -3.99 -15.95
N VAL A 215 -3.26 -5.11 -16.60
CA VAL A 215 -1.87 -5.61 -16.70
C VAL A 215 -0.98 -4.61 -17.42
N LYS A 216 -1.45 -4.05 -18.55
CA LYS A 216 -0.73 -2.98 -19.27
C LYS A 216 -0.52 -1.75 -18.38
N ALA A 217 -1.52 -1.34 -17.60
CA ALA A 217 -1.41 -0.20 -16.70
C ALA A 217 -0.33 -0.43 -15.63
N VAL A 218 -0.29 -1.62 -15.01
CA VAL A 218 0.75 -1.97 -14.05
C VAL A 218 2.14 -1.99 -14.71
N PHE A 219 2.29 -2.50 -15.92
CA PHE A 219 3.56 -2.43 -16.64
C PHE A 219 3.96 -0.98 -16.95
N ARG A 220 3.01 -0.13 -17.37
CA ARG A 220 3.26 1.32 -17.58
C ARG A 220 3.71 2.03 -16.32
N SER A 221 3.16 1.64 -15.16
CA SER A 221 3.48 2.29 -13.89
C SER A 221 4.96 2.15 -13.49
N TRP A 222 5.69 1.17 -14.06
CA TRP A 222 7.14 1.07 -13.93
C TRP A 222 7.86 2.32 -14.43
N ASP A 223 7.32 2.98 -15.44
CA ASP A 223 7.92 4.16 -16.10
C ASP A 223 7.19 5.48 -15.76
N ASN A 224 6.37 5.50 -14.72
CA ASN A 224 5.75 6.74 -14.29
C ASN A 224 6.76 7.68 -13.58
N PRO A 225 6.51 9.00 -13.51
CA PRO A 225 7.46 9.96 -12.95
C PRO A 225 7.89 9.65 -11.51
N ARG A 226 6.96 9.29 -10.63
CA ARG A 226 7.25 8.95 -9.23
C ARG A 226 8.12 7.69 -9.10
N ALA A 227 7.85 6.66 -9.91
CA ALA A 227 8.67 5.44 -9.93
C ALA A 227 10.09 5.72 -10.46
N ASN A 228 10.21 6.59 -11.46
CA ASN A 228 11.51 7.00 -12.01
C ASN A 228 12.36 7.72 -10.95
N VAL A 229 11.77 8.66 -10.21
CA VAL A 229 12.44 9.37 -9.11
C VAL A 229 12.88 8.38 -8.03
N TYR A 230 11.98 7.51 -7.58
CA TYR A 230 12.28 6.53 -6.53
C TYR A 230 13.41 5.56 -6.95
N ARG A 231 13.38 5.06 -8.19
CA ARG A 231 14.43 4.18 -8.71
C ARG A 231 15.79 4.87 -8.72
N LYS A 232 15.84 6.12 -9.21
CA LYS A 232 17.08 6.90 -9.22
C LYS A 232 17.65 7.09 -7.82
N MET A 233 16.80 7.39 -6.84
CA MET A 233 17.21 7.58 -5.44
C MET A 233 17.74 6.29 -4.78
N ASN A 234 17.21 5.14 -5.19
CA ASN A 234 17.53 3.84 -4.60
C ASN A 234 18.43 2.97 -5.50
N GLU A 235 19.02 3.55 -6.56
CA GLU A 235 19.92 2.87 -7.50
C GLU A 235 19.33 1.59 -8.11
N ILE A 236 18.00 1.61 -8.40
CA ILE A 236 17.28 0.48 -8.98
C ILE A 236 17.37 0.56 -10.52
N PRO A 237 17.98 -0.46 -11.19
CA PRO A 237 18.13 -0.48 -12.64
C PRO A 237 16.78 -0.50 -13.36
N TYR A 238 16.67 0.28 -14.45
CA TYR A 238 15.46 0.34 -15.27
C TYR A 238 15.13 -1.00 -15.92
N GLU A 239 16.15 -1.76 -16.32
CA GLU A 239 16.04 -3.04 -17.04
C GLU A 239 15.39 -4.15 -16.22
N TRP A 240 15.26 -3.95 -14.90
CA TRP A 240 14.65 -4.97 -14.03
C TRP A 240 13.16 -5.17 -14.30
N GLY A 241 12.46 -4.14 -14.72
CA GLY A 241 11.01 -4.20 -14.89
C GLY A 241 10.26 -4.51 -13.59
N THR A 242 8.97 -4.76 -13.72
CA THR A 242 8.09 -5.19 -12.62
C THR A 242 7.35 -6.47 -12.98
N ALA A 243 7.07 -7.31 -12.01
CA ALA A 243 6.10 -8.38 -12.15
C ALA A 243 4.67 -7.86 -11.90
N VAL A 244 3.68 -8.62 -12.32
CA VAL A 244 2.26 -8.37 -12.03
C VAL A 244 1.68 -9.59 -11.34
N ASN A 245 1.05 -9.39 -10.19
CA ASN A 245 0.36 -10.44 -9.45
C ASN A 245 -1.14 -10.32 -9.68
N VAL A 246 -1.75 -11.34 -10.27
CA VAL A 246 -3.20 -11.50 -10.41
C VAL A 246 -3.66 -12.45 -9.32
N GLN A 247 -4.40 -11.93 -8.34
CA GLN A 247 -4.75 -12.65 -7.13
C GLN A 247 -6.23 -12.56 -6.84
N GLN A 248 -6.85 -13.67 -6.46
CA GLN A 248 -8.23 -13.69 -5.98
C GLN A 248 -8.43 -12.66 -4.88
N MET A 249 -9.52 -11.89 -4.97
CA MET A 249 -9.89 -10.96 -3.89
C MET A 249 -10.31 -11.72 -2.62
N ALA A 250 -9.86 -11.18 -1.49
CA ALA A 250 -10.44 -11.41 -0.17
C ALA A 250 -11.02 -10.09 0.31
N PHE A 251 -12.23 -10.12 0.86
CA PHE A 251 -13.03 -8.90 1.07
C PHE A 251 -13.07 -8.48 2.53
N GLY A 252 -12.27 -7.48 2.88
CA GLY A 252 -12.31 -6.85 4.21
C GLY A 252 -13.51 -5.94 4.43
N ASN A 253 -14.27 -5.61 3.38
CA ASN A 253 -15.44 -4.72 3.42
C ASN A 253 -16.78 -5.46 3.29
N SER A 254 -16.82 -6.76 3.58
CA SER A 254 -18.06 -7.56 3.47
C SER A 254 -18.97 -7.48 4.70
N GLY A 255 -18.57 -6.79 5.77
CA GLY A 255 -19.35 -6.59 6.98
C GLY A 255 -18.52 -6.50 8.25
N ASP A 256 -19.20 -6.55 9.41
CA ASP A 256 -18.58 -6.32 10.74
C ASP A 256 -17.59 -7.41 11.20
N ARG A 257 -17.66 -8.59 10.58
CA ARG A 257 -16.69 -9.69 10.82
C ARG A 257 -15.55 -9.71 9.80
N SER A 258 -15.42 -8.63 9.04
CA SER A 258 -14.42 -8.47 8.00
C SER A 258 -13.62 -7.22 8.23
N GLY A 259 -12.38 -7.23 7.79
CA GLY A 259 -11.47 -6.10 7.96
C GLY A 259 -10.18 -6.31 7.19
N THR A 260 -9.31 -5.33 7.26
CA THR A 260 -8.00 -5.39 6.64
C THR A 260 -7.00 -4.63 7.48
N GLY A 261 -5.73 -4.99 7.39
CA GLY A 261 -4.70 -4.34 8.17
C GLY A 261 -3.29 -4.57 7.67
N VAL A 262 -2.39 -3.85 8.31
CA VAL A 262 -0.94 -3.95 8.11
C VAL A 262 -0.29 -4.11 9.48
N ALA A 263 0.66 -5.01 9.60
CA ALA A 263 1.36 -5.22 10.86
C ALA A 263 2.81 -5.62 10.67
N PHE A 264 3.60 -5.37 11.70
CA PHE A 264 5.02 -5.71 11.79
C PHE A 264 5.23 -6.69 12.93
N THR A 265 6.09 -7.69 12.73
CA THR A 265 6.42 -8.66 13.79
C THR A 265 7.17 -8.03 14.97
N ARG A 266 7.85 -6.89 14.72
CA ARG A 266 8.53 -6.05 15.71
C ARG A 266 8.24 -4.58 15.46
N ASP A 267 8.45 -3.74 16.47
CA ASP A 267 8.31 -2.29 16.33
C ASP A 267 9.30 -1.75 15.28
N PRO A 268 8.84 -1.19 14.15
CA PRO A 268 9.70 -0.70 13.09
C PRO A 268 10.47 0.58 13.45
N ALA A 269 10.06 1.27 14.52
CA ALA A 269 10.73 2.49 14.99
C ALA A 269 11.84 2.20 15.99
N THR A 270 11.61 1.30 16.92
CA THR A 270 12.52 1.02 18.04
C THR A 270 13.22 -0.34 17.96
N GLY A 271 12.69 -1.29 17.22
CA GLY A 271 13.17 -2.67 17.14
C GLY A 271 12.60 -3.61 18.21
N ALA A 272 11.82 -3.08 19.16
CA ALA A 272 11.28 -3.90 20.25
C ALA A 272 10.48 -5.10 19.72
N LYS A 273 10.67 -6.28 20.34
CA LYS A 273 9.95 -7.51 20.00
C LYS A 273 8.49 -7.44 20.45
N LYS A 274 7.70 -6.67 19.72
CA LYS A 274 6.29 -6.45 19.95
C LYS A 274 5.56 -6.36 18.63
N LEU A 275 4.53 -7.16 18.47
CA LEU A 275 3.64 -7.06 17.31
C LEU A 275 3.03 -5.65 17.25
N MET A 276 3.31 -4.94 16.17
CA MET A 276 2.83 -3.57 15.92
C MET A 276 2.02 -3.56 14.63
N GLY A 277 0.91 -2.85 14.62
CA GLY A 277 0.10 -2.76 13.42
C GLY A 277 -1.24 -2.11 13.66
N GLU A 278 -1.96 -1.95 12.58
CA GLU A 278 -3.23 -1.24 12.52
C GLU A 278 -4.19 -2.00 11.61
N TYR A 279 -5.48 -1.92 11.93
CA TYR A 279 -6.52 -2.53 11.12
C TYR A 279 -7.80 -1.68 11.11
N LEU A 280 -8.59 -1.88 10.08
CA LEU A 280 -9.94 -1.31 9.94
C LEU A 280 -10.95 -2.43 9.74
N ILE A 281 -12.05 -2.36 10.47
CA ILE A 281 -13.22 -3.20 10.24
C ILE A 281 -14.02 -2.64 9.08
N ASN A 282 -14.61 -3.54 8.30
CA ASN A 282 -15.43 -3.22 7.12
C ASN A 282 -14.71 -2.23 6.16
N ALA A 283 -13.51 -2.63 5.70
CA ALA A 283 -12.62 -1.81 4.88
C ALA A 283 -11.83 -2.65 3.87
N GLN A 284 -11.45 -2.06 2.76
CA GLN A 284 -10.45 -2.62 1.84
C GLN A 284 -9.04 -2.10 2.18
N GLY A 285 -8.00 -2.76 1.66
CA GLY A 285 -6.60 -2.46 2.01
C GLY A 285 -6.17 -1.02 1.77
N GLU A 286 -6.70 -0.37 0.75
CA GLU A 286 -6.47 1.04 0.44
C GLU A 286 -6.95 1.99 1.54
N ASP A 287 -8.02 1.65 2.26
CA ASP A 287 -8.61 2.51 3.30
C ASP A 287 -7.67 2.66 4.51
N VAL A 288 -6.83 1.65 4.79
CA VAL A 288 -5.85 1.70 5.89
C VAL A 288 -4.72 2.68 5.58
N VAL A 289 -4.24 2.68 4.35
CA VAL A 289 -3.07 3.49 3.95
C VAL A 289 -3.44 4.89 3.47
N ALA A 290 -4.67 5.08 3.00
CA ALA A 290 -5.17 6.38 2.57
C ALA A 290 -5.43 7.37 3.73
N GLY A 291 -5.62 6.85 4.97
CA GLY A 291 -5.83 7.69 6.14
C GLY A 291 -7.23 8.31 6.25
N VAL A 292 -8.17 7.91 5.37
CA VAL A 292 -9.56 8.44 5.38
C VAL A 292 -10.29 8.11 6.69
N ARG A 293 -9.99 6.95 7.27
CA ARG A 293 -10.50 6.51 8.57
C ARG A 293 -9.32 6.25 9.51
N THR A 294 -9.48 6.58 10.80
CA THR A 294 -8.46 6.26 11.82
C THR A 294 -8.46 4.76 12.10
N PRO A 295 -7.38 4.03 11.83
CA PRO A 295 -7.30 2.60 12.11
C PRO A 295 -7.14 2.33 13.61
N SER A 296 -7.57 1.14 14.02
CA SER A 296 -7.39 0.65 15.39
C SER A 296 -6.07 -0.12 15.53
N PRO A 297 -5.39 -0.01 16.66
CA PRO A 297 -4.20 -0.82 16.95
C PRO A 297 -4.51 -2.32 16.85
N ILE A 298 -3.59 -3.11 16.28
CA ILE A 298 -3.76 -4.56 16.08
C ILE A 298 -4.07 -5.32 17.38
N SER A 299 -3.61 -4.80 18.54
CA SER A 299 -3.90 -5.38 19.84
C SER A 299 -5.38 -5.43 20.19
N HIS A 300 -6.19 -4.49 19.67
CA HIS A 300 -7.64 -4.46 19.89
C HIS A 300 -8.39 -5.56 19.12
N LEU A 301 -7.76 -6.13 18.08
CA LEU A 301 -8.34 -7.27 17.36
C LEU A 301 -8.54 -8.48 18.26
N LYS A 302 -7.73 -8.62 19.33
CA LYS A 302 -7.88 -9.66 20.34
C LYS A 302 -9.23 -9.63 21.05
N ASP A 303 -9.77 -8.45 21.28
CA ASP A 303 -11.06 -8.27 21.94
C ASP A 303 -12.24 -8.44 20.98
N GLN A 304 -12.05 -8.08 19.71
CA GLN A 304 -13.10 -8.13 18.68
C GLN A 304 -13.21 -9.51 18.01
N MET A 305 -12.07 -10.11 17.66
CA MET A 305 -11.97 -11.40 16.97
C MET A 305 -10.80 -12.22 17.53
N PRO A 306 -10.91 -12.78 18.75
CA PRO A 306 -9.80 -13.43 19.44
C PRO A 306 -9.19 -14.60 18.64
N GLU A 307 -10.01 -15.42 18.00
CA GLU A 307 -9.52 -16.56 17.20
C GLU A 307 -8.68 -16.11 15.99
N VAL A 308 -9.10 -15.05 15.33
CA VAL A 308 -8.36 -14.45 14.21
C VAL A 308 -7.05 -13.82 14.68
N TYR A 309 -7.08 -13.14 15.84
CA TYR A 309 -5.88 -12.57 16.44
C TYR A 309 -4.86 -13.64 16.80
N ASP A 310 -5.28 -14.72 17.44
CA ASP A 310 -4.39 -15.82 17.83
C ASP A 310 -3.78 -16.51 16.60
N GLN A 311 -4.58 -16.76 15.54
CA GLN A 311 -4.10 -17.26 14.26
C GLN A 311 -3.09 -16.30 13.61
N PHE A 312 -3.35 -14.99 13.68
CA PHE A 312 -2.46 -13.98 13.12
C PHE A 312 -1.11 -13.95 13.86
N VAL A 313 -1.10 -14.03 15.18
CA VAL A 313 0.12 -14.09 16.00
C VAL A 313 0.95 -15.34 15.67
N GLU A 314 0.30 -16.49 15.49
CA GLU A 314 0.98 -17.72 15.07
C GLU A 314 1.64 -17.56 13.70
N ILE A 315 0.91 -17.03 12.72
CA ILE A 315 1.43 -16.79 11.36
C ILE A 315 2.58 -15.79 11.38
N ALA A 316 2.45 -14.69 12.14
CA ALA A 316 3.51 -13.69 12.27
C ALA A 316 4.80 -14.29 12.83
N THR A 317 4.68 -15.13 13.86
CA THR A 317 5.81 -15.85 14.43
C THR A 317 6.45 -16.82 13.44
N ARG A 318 5.65 -17.57 12.70
CA ARG A 318 6.14 -18.51 11.68
C ARG A 318 6.84 -17.78 10.54
N LEU A 319 6.32 -16.64 10.10
CA LEU A 319 6.93 -15.83 9.03
C LEU A 319 8.26 -15.23 9.47
N GLU A 320 8.35 -14.66 10.68
CA GLU A 320 9.61 -14.13 11.21
C GLU A 320 10.68 -15.22 11.31
N ASN A 321 10.32 -16.41 11.81
CA ASN A 321 11.24 -17.56 11.86
C ASN A 321 11.65 -18.07 10.47
N TYR A 322 10.73 -18.13 9.51
CA TYR A 322 11.01 -18.60 8.16
C TYR A 322 11.95 -17.66 7.41
N PHE A 323 11.69 -16.34 7.47
CA PHE A 323 12.52 -15.33 6.82
C PHE A 323 13.75 -14.94 7.66
N ARG A 324 13.78 -15.35 8.94
CA ARG A 324 14.83 -15.01 9.89
C ARG A 324 15.06 -13.51 10.01
N ASP A 325 13.99 -12.73 9.86
CA ASP A 325 13.99 -11.27 9.91
C ASP A 325 12.60 -10.72 10.24
N MET A 326 12.56 -9.50 10.78
CA MET A 326 11.31 -8.76 11.00
C MET A 326 10.50 -8.66 9.71
N GLN A 327 9.22 -9.00 9.80
CA GLN A 327 8.29 -8.96 8.67
C GLN A 327 7.30 -7.80 8.76
N ASP A 328 7.03 -7.20 7.61
CA ASP A 328 5.92 -6.30 7.32
C ASP A 328 4.87 -7.12 6.55
N MET A 329 3.67 -7.18 7.08
CA MET A 329 2.61 -8.09 6.66
C MET A 329 1.35 -7.32 6.32
N GLU A 330 0.75 -7.62 5.16
CA GLU A 330 -0.59 -7.17 4.80
C GLU A 330 -1.56 -8.35 4.93
N PHE A 331 -2.69 -8.13 5.58
CA PHE A 331 -3.69 -9.17 5.78
C PHE A 331 -5.12 -8.65 5.58
N THR A 332 -6.02 -9.56 5.29
CA THR A 332 -7.47 -9.29 5.20
C THR A 332 -8.22 -10.37 5.97
N ILE A 333 -9.28 -9.98 6.63
CA ILE A 333 -10.23 -10.85 7.29
C ILE A 333 -11.54 -10.79 6.49
N GLU A 334 -12.00 -11.91 5.99
CA GLU A 334 -13.30 -12.03 5.30
C GLU A 334 -14.18 -12.97 6.11
N ASP A 335 -15.25 -12.43 6.70
CA ASP A 335 -16.19 -13.17 7.56
C ASP A 335 -15.50 -14.07 8.62
N GLY A 336 -14.53 -13.52 9.33
CA GLY A 336 -13.76 -14.22 10.35
C GLY A 336 -12.67 -15.15 9.84
N HIS A 337 -12.40 -15.22 8.56
CA HIS A 337 -11.32 -15.98 7.95
C HIS A 337 -10.14 -15.08 7.61
N LEU A 338 -8.98 -15.41 8.14
CA LEU A 338 -7.76 -14.65 7.91
C LEU A 338 -7.08 -15.03 6.59
N TYR A 339 -6.67 -14.03 5.82
CA TYR A 339 -5.88 -14.18 4.60
C TYR A 339 -4.63 -13.29 4.65
N MET A 340 -3.49 -13.87 4.27
CA MET A 340 -2.24 -13.14 4.11
C MET A 340 -2.09 -12.68 2.68
N LEU A 341 -1.98 -11.36 2.46
CA LEU A 341 -1.90 -10.75 1.13
C LEU A 341 -0.47 -10.47 0.69
N GLN A 342 0.41 -10.18 1.64
CA GLN A 342 1.81 -9.87 1.38
C GLN A 342 2.63 -10.07 2.65
N THR A 343 3.89 -10.49 2.48
CA THR A 343 4.94 -10.36 3.48
C THR A 343 6.20 -9.82 2.82
N ARG A 344 6.97 -9.07 3.57
CA ARG A 344 8.29 -8.56 3.16
C ARG A 344 9.14 -8.24 4.39
N ASN A 345 10.45 -8.16 4.21
CA ASN A 345 11.30 -7.62 5.25
C ASN A 345 10.88 -6.18 5.56
N GLY A 346 10.58 -5.90 6.82
CA GLY A 346 10.01 -4.64 7.24
C GLY A 346 10.98 -3.47 7.06
N LYS A 347 10.51 -2.38 6.46
CA LYS A 347 11.19 -1.10 6.50
C LYS A 347 11.26 -0.61 7.94
N ARG A 348 12.44 -0.19 8.38
CA ARG A 348 12.72 0.13 9.78
C ARG A 348 13.72 1.27 9.89
N THR A 349 13.74 1.93 11.03
CA THR A 349 14.74 2.96 11.33
C THR A 349 16.11 2.36 11.53
N ALA A 350 17.13 3.20 11.50
CA ALA A 350 18.51 2.79 11.80
C ALA A 350 18.65 2.19 13.21
N GLN A 351 17.97 2.79 14.21
CA GLN A 351 17.94 2.29 15.58
C GLN A 351 17.29 0.90 15.63
N ALA A 352 16.13 0.73 15.01
CA ALA A 352 15.44 -0.55 14.97
C ALA A 352 16.27 -1.61 14.21
N ALA A 353 16.98 -1.25 13.15
CA ALA A 353 17.84 -2.17 12.41
C ALA A 353 18.94 -2.76 13.29
N LEU A 354 19.62 -1.92 14.08
CA LEU A 354 20.63 -2.36 15.03
C LEU A 354 20.04 -3.25 16.13
N GLN A 355 18.94 -2.79 16.76
CA GLN A 355 18.30 -3.54 17.85
C GLN A 355 17.84 -4.91 17.36
N ILE A 356 17.16 -4.98 16.23
CA ILE A 356 16.67 -6.25 15.65
C ILE A 356 17.83 -7.17 15.29
N ALA A 357 18.91 -6.65 14.71
CA ALA A 357 20.07 -7.46 14.37
C ALA A 357 20.70 -8.12 15.60
N CYS A 358 20.84 -7.37 16.71
CA CYS A 358 21.33 -7.90 17.99
C CYS A 358 20.36 -8.95 18.56
N ASP A 359 19.07 -8.62 18.65
CA ASP A 359 18.06 -9.52 19.22
C ASP A 359 17.98 -10.85 18.43
N LEU A 360 18.07 -10.82 17.11
CA LEU A 360 18.04 -12.03 16.28
C LEU A 360 19.27 -12.92 16.48
N VAL A 361 20.44 -12.34 16.83
CA VAL A 361 21.63 -13.11 17.25
C VAL A 361 21.39 -13.75 18.63
N ASP A 362 20.92 -12.97 19.60
CA ASP A 362 20.65 -13.45 20.95
C ASP A 362 19.56 -14.55 20.96
N GLU A 363 18.60 -14.47 20.06
CA GLU A 363 17.56 -15.48 19.83
C GLU A 363 18.09 -16.72 19.06
N GLY A 364 19.33 -16.71 18.60
CA GLY A 364 19.92 -17.81 17.81
C GLY A 364 19.38 -17.95 16.39
N MET A 365 18.67 -16.94 15.87
CA MET A 365 18.11 -16.97 14.52
C MET A 365 19.14 -16.70 13.43
N ILE A 366 20.11 -15.83 13.72
CA ILE A 366 21.19 -15.44 12.78
C ILE A 366 22.54 -15.46 13.48
N THR A 367 23.62 -15.50 12.71
CA THR A 367 24.98 -15.35 13.21
C THR A 367 25.36 -13.87 13.36
N GLU A 368 26.41 -13.57 14.12
CA GLU A 368 26.95 -12.21 14.25
C GLU A 368 27.37 -11.65 12.86
N GLN A 369 27.96 -12.48 12.00
CA GLN A 369 28.34 -12.08 10.65
C GLN A 369 27.12 -11.71 9.80
N GLU A 370 26.03 -12.48 9.88
CA GLU A 370 24.77 -12.15 9.20
C GLU A 370 24.17 -10.86 9.75
N ALA A 371 24.25 -10.62 11.05
CA ALA A 371 23.78 -9.39 11.68
C ALA A 371 24.50 -8.15 11.15
N VAL A 372 25.84 -8.21 11.09
CA VAL A 372 26.65 -7.12 10.53
C VAL A 372 26.28 -6.82 9.07
N LEU A 373 26.05 -7.86 8.26
CA LEU A 373 25.67 -7.70 6.84
C LEU A 373 24.27 -7.14 6.63
N ARG A 374 23.40 -7.17 7.65
CA ARG A 374 22.02 -6.64 7.58
C ARG A 374 21.91 -5.15 7.88
N VAL A 375 22.92 -4.58 8.55
CA VAL A 375 22.94 -3.16 8.89
C VAL A 375 23.68 -2.41 7.78
N GLU A 376 22.97 -1.55 7.06
CA GLU A 376 23.56 -0.75 6.00
C GLU A 376 24.45 0.36 6.60
N PRO A 377 25.65 0.63 6.06
CA PRO A 377 26.54 1.69 6.56
C PRO A 377 25.85 3.07 6.66
N LYS A 378 24.99 3.42 5.71
CA LYS A 378 24.19 4.66 5.73
C LYS A 378 23.30 4.79 6.95
N GLN A 379 22.83 3.68 7.53
CA GLN A 379 22.01 3.70 8.75
C GLN A 379 22.83 4.12 9.97
N LEU A 380 24.11 3.78 10.02
CA LEU A 380 25.02 4.21 11.10
C LEU A 380 25.23 5.72 11.06
N ASP A 381 25.41 6.29 9.87
CA ASP A 381 25.49 7.76 9.72
C ASP A 381 24.27 8.46 10.28
N THR A 382 23.07 7.91 10.04
CA THR A 382 21.81 8.45 10.57
C THR A 382 21.78 8.49 12.10
N LEU A 383 22.37 7.50 12.77
CA LEU A 383 22.43 7.45 14.24
C LEU A 383 23.42 8.43 14.84
N LEU A 384 24.36 8.93 14.04
CA LEU A 384 25.36 9.93 14.44
C LEU A 384 24.86 11.38 14.22
N HIS A 385 23.64 11.57 13.67
CA HIS A 385 23.09 12.91 13.44
C HIS A 385 22.77 13.67 14.75
N PRO A 386 22.82 15.00 14.71
CA PRO A 386 22.54 15.84 15.85
C PRO A 386 21.14 15.60 16.42
N GLN A 387 21.04 15.56 17.73
CA GLN A 387 19.76 15.59 18.46
C GLN A 387 19.54 17.00 19.06
N PHE A 388 18.31 17.32 19.45
CA PHE A 388 18.07 18.55 20.20
C PHE A 388 18.85 18.53 21.52
N ASP A 389 19.38 19.69 21.88
CA ASP A 389 19.97 19.89 23.22
C ASP A 389 18.92 19.55 24.29
N ALA A 390 19.33 18.74 25.28
CA ALA A 390 18.41 18.23 26.29
C ALA A 390 17.81 19.36 27.18
N ALA A 391 18.54 20.42 27.40
CA ALA A 391 18.06 21.58 28.17
C ALA A 391 17.07 22.41 27.33
N ALA A 392 17.38 22.61 26.05
CA ALA A 392 16.49 23.30 25.12
C ALA A 392 15.18 22.55 24.92
N LEU A 393 15.25 21.23 24.80
CA LEU A 393 14.04 20.37 24.67
C LEU A 393 13.14 20.44 25.92
N LYS A 394 13.77 20.50 27.12
CA LYS A 394 13.03 20.65 28.38
C LYS A 394 12.36 22.01 28.53
N ALA A 395 12.96 23.04 27.95
CA ALA A 395 12.46 24.43 28.00
C ALA A 395 11.45 24.74 26.88
N ALA A 396 11.37 23.89 25.85
CA ALA A 396 10.48 24.09 24.73
C ALA A 396 9.01 23.91 25.13
N GLU A 397 8.14 24.73 24.58
CA GLU A 397 6.70 24.57 24.69
C GLU A 397 6.24 23.47 23.72
N VAL A 398 5.52 22.49 24.23
CA VAL A 398 4.92 21.42 23.43
C VAL A 398 3.56 21.88 22.94
N VAL A 399 3.45 22.25 21.67
CA VAL A 399 2.20 22.76 21.08
C VAL A 399 1.24 21.63 20.66
N GLY A 400 1.76 20.41 20.43
CA GLY A 400 0.94 19.25 20.05
C GLY A 400 1.71 17.95 20.15
N LYS A 401 1.01 16.84 19.96
CA LYS A 401 1.56 15.49 19.94
C LYS A 401 1.09 14.73 18.70
N GLY A 402 1.85 13.76 18.27
CA GLY A 402 1.50 12.84 17.18
C GLY A 402 2.27 11.54 17.29
N LEU A 403 2.05 10.63 16.34
CA LEU A 403 2.73 9.35 16.31
C LEU A 403 4.19 9.54 15.88
N ALA A 404 5.13 9.02 16.64
CA ALA A 404 6.56 9.00 16.30
C ALA A 404 6.81 8.00 15.18
N ALA A 405 6.45 8.39 13.95
CA ALA A 405 6.47 7.51 12.79
C ALA A 405 7.89 7.22 12.29
N SER A 406 8.79 8.19 12.39
CA SER A 406 10.23 8.02 12.18
C SER A 406 10.98 8.90 13.17
N PRO A 407 11.92 8.32 13.96
CA PRO A 407 12.64 9.06 14.99
C PRO A 407 13.57 10.12 14.38
N GLY A 408 13.96 11.07 15.21
CA GLY A 408 14.88 12.15 14.87
C GLY A 408 14.41 13.48 15.44
N SER A 409 15.18 14.51 15.12
CA SER A 409 14.89 15.90 15.47
C SER A 409 14.98 16.74 14.21
N ALA A 410 13.92 17.45 13.90
CA ALA A 410 13.86 18.32 12.73
C ALA A 410 13.57 19.77 13.14
N CYS A 411 14.27 20.69 12.51
CA CYS A 411 14.03 22.11 12.65
C CYS A 411 14.16 22.75 11.27
N GLY A 412 13.17 23.56 10.90
CA GLY A 412 13.14 24.21 9.59
C GLY A 412 11.91 25.08 9.43
N GLN A 413 11.89 25.84 8.35
CA GLN A 413 10.76 26.69 7.99
C GLN A 413 9.62 25.84 7.42
N ILE A 414 8.40 26.15 7.78
CA ILE A 414 7.20 25.42 7.35
C ILE A 414 6.96 25.64 5.86
N VAL A 415 6.67 24.56 5.17
CA VAL A 415 6.16 24.52 3.79
C VAL A 415 4.98 23.55 3.70
N PHE A 416 4.03 23.82 2.79
CA PHE A 416 2.78 23.06 2.73
C PHE A 416 2.66 22.16 1.52
N THR A 417 3.53 22.30 0.51
CA THR A 417 3.54 21.41 -0.66
C THR A 417 4.94 20.86 -0.94
N ALA A 418 4.99 19.72 -1.61
CA ALA A 418 6.24 19.06 -1.99
C ALA A 418 7.03 19.89 -3.00
N GLU A 419 6.34 20.51 -3.93
CA GLU A 419 6.91 21.39 -4.96
C GLU A 419 7.56 22.64 -4.33
N GLU A 420 6.88 23.23 -3.36
CA GLU A 420 7.45 24.38 -2.62
C GLU A 420 8.68 23.98 -1.82
N ALA A 421 8.65 22.84 -1.13
CA ALA A 421 9.81 22.32 -0.43
C ALA A 421 11.03 22.23 -1.36
N GLU A 422 10.83 21.64 -2.54
CA GLU A 422 11.88 21.49 -3.55
C GLU A 422 12.36 22.85 -4.07
N GLU A 423 11.44 23.74 -4.45
CA GLU A 423 11.78 25.08 -5.00
C GLU A 423 12.53 25.92 -3.98
N MET A 424 12.03 26.00 -2.73
CA MET A 424 12.61 26.84 -1.69
C MET A 424 14.01 26.39 -1.32
N VAL A 425 14.25 25.08 -1.23
CA VAL A 425 15.59 24.54 -0.95
C VAL A 425 16.53 24.72 -2.15
N LYS A 426 16.09 24.39 -3.37
CA LYS A 426 16.91 24.52 -4.58
C LYS A 426 17.27 25.98 -4.89
N SER A 427 16.35 26.89 -4.70
CA SER A 427 16.61 28.33 -4.91
C SER A 427 17.45 28.96 -3.80
N GLY A 428 17.65 28.27 -2.67
CA GLY A 428 18.35 28.77 -1.50
C GLY A 428 17.57 29.81 -0.68
N LYS A 429 16.28 30.03 -0.98
CA LYS A 429 15.39 30.93 -0.23
C LYS A 429 15.17 30.40 1.20
N MET A 430 15.00 29.10 1.35
CA MET A 430 14.93 28.39 2.64
C MET A 430 16.01 27.30 2.65
N LYS A 431 16.86 27.29 3.67
CA LYS A 431 17.95 26.29 3.77
C LYS A 431 17.48 24.99 4.40
N LYS A 432 16.47 25.04 5.26
CA LYS A 432 15.90 23.92 5.99
C LYS A 432 14.40 24.08 6.01
N VAL A 433 13.67 23.07 5.60
CA VAL A 433 12.21 23.08 5.57
C VAL A 433 11.63 21.91 6.36
N VAL A 434 10.46 22.11 6.93
CA VAL A 434 9.59 21.07 7.50
C VAL A 434 8.32 21.03 6.65
N LEU A 435 8.04 19.86 6.07
CA LEU A 435 6.86 19.67 5.24
C LEU A 435 5.66 19.35 6.13
N VAL A 436 4.65 20.21 6.11
CA VAL A 436 3.41 20.08 6.88
C VAL A 436 2.26 19.82 5.92
N ARG A 437 1.65 18.64 6.03
CA ARG A 437 0.59 18.19 5.12
C ARG A 437 -0.64 17.69 5.88
N LEU A 438 -1.80 17.72 5.23
CA LEU A 438 -2.96 16.97 5.70
C LEU A 438 -2.64 15.48 5.75
N GLU A 439 -2.11 14.95 4.66
CA GLU A 439 -1.56 13.61 4.47
C GLU A 439 -0.56 13.65 3.31
N THR A 440 0.36 12.70 3.20
CA THR A 440 1.25 12.62 2.03
C THR A 440 0.82 11.53 1.07
N SER A 441 1.08 11.79 -0.19
CA SER A 441 0.88 10.88 -1.30
C SER A 441 2.22 10.51 -1.97
N PRO A 442 2.27 9.50 -2.86
CA PRO A 442 3.49 9.15 -3.58
C PRO A 442 4.09 10.28 -4.42
N GLU A 443 3.31 11.25 -4.81
CA GLU A 443 3.73 12.45 -5.55
C GLU A 443 4.60 13.38 -4.69
N ASP A 444 4.41 13.37 -3.37
CA ASP A 444 5.15 14.22 -2.41
C ASP A 444 6.60 13.79 -2.18
N ILE A 445 7.07 12.69 -2.79
CA ILE A 445 8.38 12.08 -2.49
C ILE A 445 9.56 13.03 -2.64
N VAL A 446 9.52 13.94 -3.61
CA VAL A 446 10.62 14.90 -3.87
C VAL A 446 10.70 15.94 -2.75
N GLY A 447 9.54 16.46 -2.31
CA GLY A 447 9.47 17.39 -1.18
C GLY A 447 9.85 16.72 0.14
N MET A 448 9.42 15.49 0.35
CA MET A 448 9.81 14.71 1.54
C MET A 448 11.33 14.49 1.61
N GLN A 449 12.00 14.29 0.48
CA GLN A 449 13.45 14.06 0.40
C GLN A 449 14.27 15.27 0.82
N VAL A 450 13.84 16.47 0.45
CA VAL A 450 14.58 17.72 0.75
C VAL A 450 14.24 18.28 2.13
N SER A 451 13.19 17.76 2.76
CA SER A 451 12.71 18.21 4.07
C SER A 451 13.54 17.64 5.22
N GLN A 452 13.76 18.47 6.26
CA GLN A 452 14.40 18.01 7.50
C GLN A 452 13.46 17.16 8.35
N GLY A 453 12.15 17.40 8.23
CA GLY A 453 11.11 16.65 8.91
C GLY A 453 9.78 16.75 8.20
N ILE A 454 8.90 15.81 8.54
CA ILE A 454 7.56 15.68 7.98
C ILE A 454 6.57 15.65 9.12
N LEU A 455 5.54 16.49 9.04
CA LEU A 455 4.40 16.52 9.95
C LEU A 455 3.13 16.27 9.16
N THR A 456 2.33 15.26 9.53
CA THR A 456 1.01 15.07 8.92
C THR A 456 -0.11 15.12 9.95
N VAL A 457 -1.22 15.73 9.55
CA VAL A 457 -2.43 15.83 10.38
C VAL A 457 -3.09 14.46 10.49
N ARG A 458 -3.15 13.73 9.38
CA ARG A 458 -3.71 12.37 9.27
C ARG A 458 -2.63 11.31 9.07
N GLY A 459 -3.02 10.06 9.24
CA GLY A 459 -2.18 8.89 9.00
C GLY A 459 -1.67 8.22 10.26
N GLY A 460 -1.49 6.91 10.17
CA GLY A 460 -0.95 6.05 11.23
C GLY A 460 0.51 5.67 10.97
N MET A 461 1.01 4.71 11.75
CA MET A 461 2.38 4.16 11.64
C MET A 461 2.65 3.45 10.29
N THR A 462 1.60 3.09 9.55
CA THR A 462 1.65 2.40 8.26
C THR A 462 1.31 3.30 7.08
N SER A 463 1.00 4.59 7.33
CA SER A 463 0.70 5.57 6.28
C SER A 463 1.90 5.79 5.34
N HIS A 464 1.63 6.35 4.17
CA HIS A 464 2.66 6.69 3.19
C HIS A 464 3.78 7.55 3.81
N ALA A 465 3.41 8.62 4.55
CA ALA A 465 4.37 9.47 5.26
C ALA A 465 5.29 8.66 6.17
N ALA A 466 4.72 7.80 7.01
CA ALA A 466 5.44 6.99 7.99
C ALA A 466 6.40 5.99 7.32
N VAL A 467 5.95 5.28 6.31
CA VAL A 467 6.76 4.23 5.63
C VAL A 467 7.90 4.84 4.84
N VAL A 468 7.62 5.90 4.08
CA VAL A 468 8.62 6.56 3.23
C VAL A 468 9.65 7.30 4.10
N ALA A 469 9.21 8.05 5.12
CA ALA A 469 10.12 8.76 6.02
C ALA A 469 11.10 7.80 6.72
N ARG A 470 10.62 6.64 7.20
CA ARG A 470 11.51 5.60 7.76
C ARG A 470 12.52 5.10 6.74
N GLY A 471 12.08 4.88 5.50
CA GLY A 471 12.97 4.46 4.41
C GLY A 471 14.06 5.49 4.08
N MET A 472 13.77 6.77 4.27
CA MET A 472 14.70 7.89 4.03
C MET A 472 15.54 8.25 5.26
N GLY A 473 15.19 7.78 6.45
CA GLY A 473 15.79 8.23 7.72
C GLY A 473 15.38 9.67 8.10
N THR A 474 14.29 10.18 7.55
CA THR A 474 13.78 11.53 7.83
C THR A 474 12.85 11.51 9.06
N CYS A 475 13.01 12.46 9.97
CA CYS A 475 12.11 12.63 11.11
C CYS A 475 10.66 12.77 10.62
N CYS A 476 9.73 12.03 11.23
CA CYS A 476 8.31 12.12 10.87
C CYS A 476 7.42 11.98 12.09
N VAL A 477 6.54 12.99 12.25
CA VAL A 477 5.41 12.94 13.19
C VAL A 477 4.14 12.83 12.35
N SER A 478 3.39 11.74 12.55
CA SER A 478 2.18 11.43 11.77
C SER A 478 0.94 11.47 12.64
N GLY A 479 -0.21 11.84 12.05
CA GLY A 479 -1.49 11.77 12.73
C GLY A 479 -1.65 12.74 13.89
N CYS A 480 -1.06 13.95 13.82
CA CYS A 480 -1.18 14.91 14.90
C CYS A 480 -2.61 15.43 15.12
N GLY A 481 -3.52 15.22 14.16
CA GLY A 481 -4.94 15.56 14.31
C GLY A 481 -5.74 14.58 15.16
N ASN A 482 -5.18 13.42 15.56
CA ASN A 482 -5.91 12.44 16.35
C ASN A 482 -6.20 12.90 17.79
N ASP A 483 -5.20 13.55 18.42
CA ASP A 483 -5.25 13.96 19.82
C ASP A 483 -5.21 15.48 20.02
N ASN A 484 -5.27 16.26 18.94
CA ASN A 484 -5.19 17.73 18.99
C ASN A 484 -6.28 18.38 18.15
N GLU A 485 -6.66 19.62 18.49
CA GLU A 485 -7.44 20.47 17.62
C GLU A 485 -6.55 21.02 16.52
N VAL A 486 -6.70 20.51 15.29
CA VAL A 486 -5.88 20.91 14.15
C VAL A 486 -6.74 21.47 13.04
N LYS A 487 -6.29 22.60 12.48
CA LYS A 487 -6.79 23.16 11.22
C LYS A 487 -5.60 23.36 10.28
N ILE A 488 -5.67 22.81 9.11
CA ILE A 488 -4.70 23.02 8.04
C ILE A 488 -5.44 23.53 6.81
N ASP A 489 -4.88 24.57 6.20
CA ASP A 489 -5.30 25.10 4.91
C ASP A 489 -4.05 25.21 4.03
N GLU A 490 -3.89 24.22 3.15
CA GLU A 490 -2.71 24.11 2.29
C GLU A 490 -2.72 25.18 1.19
N GLU A 491 -3.91 25.68 0.77
CA GLU A 491 -4.02 26.76 -0.22
C GLU A 491 -3.71 28.12 0.43
N ALA A 492 -4.26 28.38 1.62
CA ALA A 492 -3.96 29.59 2.39
C ALA A 492 -2.60 29.53 3.09
N LYS A 493 -1.92 28.35 3.05
CA LYS A 493 -0.60 28.11 3.65
C LYS A 493 -0.57 28.43 5.13
N THR A 494 -1.55 27.88 5.86
CA THR A 494 -1.68 28.08 7.31
C THR A 494 -1.93 26.77 8.05
N PHE A 495 -1.40 26.67 9.25
CA PHE A 495 -1.53 25.55 10.14
C PHE A 495 -1.83 26.04 11.55
N GLU A 496 -2.88 25.51 12.18
CA GLU A 496 -3.23 25.81 13.57
C GLU A 496 -3.31 24.50 14.35
N ILE A 497 -2.66 24.43 15.49
CA ILE A 497 -2.69 23.29 16.41
C ILE A 497 -2.88 23.78 17.85
N ASN A 498 -3.94 23.34 18.52
CA ASN A 498 -4.28 23.72 19.89
C ASN A 498 -4.27 25.23 20.12
N GLY A 499 -4.73 26.03 19.15
CA GLY A 499 -4.77 27.49 19.20
C GLY A 499 -3.47 28.20 18.79
N HIS A 500 -2.37 27.47 18.56
CA HIS A 500 -1.13 28.05 18.02
C HIS A 500 -1.21 28.11 16.51
N LYS A 501 -0.95 29.27 15.93
CA LYS A 501 -1.05 29.52 14.48
C LYS A 501 0.32 29.69 13.85
N PHE A 502 0.48 29.02 12.71
CA PHE A 502 1.70 29.03 11.92
C PHE A 502 1.35 29.30 10.45
N ALA A 503 2.27 29.95 9.75
CA ALA A 503 2.19 30.21 8.32
C ALA A 503 3.43 29.71 7.60
N GLU A 504 3.39 29.69 6.26
CA GLU A 504 4.57 29.39 5.44
C GLU A 504 5.76 30.26 5.84
N GLY A 505 6.91 29.63 6.01
CA GLY A 505 8.15 30.29 6.39
C GLY A 505 8.36 30.48 7.90
N ASP A 506 7.37 30.21 8.75
CA ASP A 506 7.56 30.20 10.21
C ASP A 506 8.50 29.05 10.62
N TRP A 507 9.23 29.26 11.76
CA TRP A 507 10.18 28.28 12.31
C TRP A 507 9.55 27.43 13.40
#